data_dd32b150e0cdeeaa5c494b8d841b076d
#
_entry.id   dd32b150e0cdeeaa5c494b8d841b076d
#
_cell.length_a   1.000
_cell.length_b   1.000
_cell.length_c   1.000
_cell.angle_alpha   90.00
_cell.angle_beta   90.00
_cell.angle_gamma   90.00
#
_symmetry.space_group_name_H-M   'P 1'
#
loop_
_entity.id
_entity.type
_entity.pdbx_description
1 polymer ?
#
loop_
_entity_poly.entity_id
_entity_poly.type
_entity_poly.pdbx_seq_one_letter_code
_entity_poly.pdbx_strand_id
1 'polypeptide(L)'
;MSEMDQSKIRNFCIIAHIDHGKSTLADRIIEKTGLLTSREMQSQVLDNMDLERERGITIKAQTVRTVYKAKDGTEYIFNLIDTPGHVDFNYEVSRSLAACEGAVLVVDAAQGIEAQTLANCYLALDHNLEIMPVINKIDLPSAEPERVKNEIEDVIGLEAQDAPLISAKNGINIEEVLEQIIVKIPPPNGDAEKPLKALIFDSVYDSYKGVIIFCRIFDGKIKKGTKIKMLATGAMEEVVEVGTFGAGQFIPCEELTAGMVGFVTASLKNVKDTRVGDTLTDAKNPCKEALPGYKKVNPMVYCGLYPADGAKYGDLRDALEKLQLNDASLQFEAETSIALGFGFRCGFLGLLHLEIIQERLEREYNLDLVTTAPSVIYKVYKTNGDVIELTNPSNLPDPSEIEHMEEPIVSAEIMVTTDYVGAIMTLCQERRGVYLGIEYMEQTRALLRYELPLNEIIYDFFDALKSRSKGYASFDYEMKDYEPSSLVKLDILINKESVDALSFIIHGGTAFERGRKMCEKLKEEIPRQLFEIPIQAAIGTKVIARETVKAMRKDVLAKCYGGDISRKRKLLEKQKEGKRMRQVGNVEIPQKAFMSVLKLDDE
;
A
#
# COMPACT_ATOMS: atom_id res chain seq x y z
N MET A 1 -2.35 -8.60 -42.20
CA MET A 1 -3.32 -8.99 -41.14
C MET A 1 -4.59 -8.22 -41.39
N SER A 2 -5.79 -8.83 -41.32
CA SER A 2 -7.06 -8.11 -41.41
C SER A 2 -7.09 -7.04 -40.33
N GLU A 3 -7.62 -5.85 -40.64
CA GLU A 3 -7.91 -4.81 -39.65
C GLU A 3 -8.54 -5.46 -38.42
N MET A 4 -7.98 -5.20 -37.25
CA MET A 4 -8.46 -5.82 -36.03
C MET A 4 -9.83 -5.22 -35.70
N ASP A 5 -10.84 -6.07 -35.73
CA ASP A 5 -12.22 -5.67 -35.47
C ASP A 5 -12.39 -5.29 -33.99
N GLN A 6 -12.53 -3.98 -33.69
CA GLN A 6 -12.71 -3.47 -32.33
C GLN A 6 -13.92 -4.07 -31.62
N SER A 7 -14.96 -4.49 -32.37
CA SER A 7 -16.15 -5.12 -31.78
C SER A 7 -15.85 -6.40 -31.03
N LYS A 8 -14.71 -7.03 -31.33
CA LYS A 8 -14.23 -8.27 -30.72
C LYS A 8 -13.23 -8.05 -29.58
N ILE A 9 -12.94 -6.81 -29.20
CA ILE A 9 -12.04 -6.51 -28.08
C ILE A 9 -12.87 -6.29 -26.81
N ARG A 10 -12.39 -6.79 -25.67
CA ARG A 10 -12.91 -6.50 -24.34
C ARG A 10 -11.75 -6.14 -23.42
N ASN A 11 -11.74 -4.89 -22.96
CA ASN A 11 -10.77 -4.41 -21.98
C ASN A 11 -11.48 -4.35 -20.63
N PHE A 12 -11.05 -5.14 -19.68
CA PHE A 12 -11.68 -5.23 -18.38
C PHE A 12 -10.68 -5.49 -17.26
N CYS A 13 -11.06 -5.11 -16.08
CA CYS A 13 -10.34 -5.42 -14.86
C CYS A 13 -11.18 -6.32 -13.95
N ILE A 14 -10.54 -6.89 -12.95
CA ILE A 14 -11.21 -7.61 -11.87
C ILE A 14 -11.06 -6.79 -10.60
N ILE A 15 -12.19 -6.42 -9.98
CA ILE A 15 -12.25 -5.74 -8.68
C ILE A 15 -12.88 -6.66 -7.65
N ALA A 16 -12.34 -6.65 -6.46
CA ALA A 16 -12.82 -7.51 -5.35
C ALA A 16 -12.30 -6.99 -4.03
N HIS A 17 -12.96 -7.39 -2.95
CA HIS A 17 -12.36 -7.33 -1.62
C HIS A 17 -11.21 -8.34 -1.49
N ILE A 18 -10.32 -8.13 -0.52
CA ILE A 18 -9.24 -9.08 -0.19
C ILE A 18 -9.87 -10.45 0.11
N ASP A 19 -9.22 -11.51 -0.34
CA ASP A 19 -9.65 -12.90 -0.16
C ASP A 19 -10.97 -13.32 -0.86
N HIS A 20 -11.66 -12.46 -1.62
CA HIS A 20 -12.84 -12.85 -2.40
C HIS A 20 -12.51 -13.75 -3.61
N GLY A 21 -11.22 -13.93 -3.93
CA GLY A 21 -10.76 -14.86 -4.97
C GLY A 21 -10.48 -14.21 -6.32
N LYS A 22 -10.12 -12.93 -6.33
CA LYS A 22 -9.74 -12.15 -7.52
C LYS A 22 -8.65 -12.82 -8.34
N SER A 23 -7.45 -13.05 -7.77
CA SER A 23 -6.30 -13.66 -8.46
C SER A 23 -6.60 -15.10 -8.89
N THR A 24 -7.40 -15.85 -8.10
CA THR A 24 -7.85 -17.19 -8.48
C THR A 24 -8.75 -17.17 -9.71
N LEU A 25 -9.65 -16.18 -9.83
CA LEU A 25 -10.48 -16.03 -11.04
C LEU A 25 -9.62 -15.64 -12.25
N ALA A 26 -8.65 -14.73 -12.09
CA ALA A 26 -7.71 -14.35 -13.13
C ALA A 26 -6.95 -15.57 -13.67
N ASP A 27 -6.43 -16.44 -12.78
CA ASP A 27 -5.78 -17.70 -13.15
C ASP A 27 -6.71 -18.60 -13.97
N ARG A 28 -7.99 -18.73 -13.57
CA ARG A 28 -8.97 -19.54 -14.30
C ARG A 28 -9.30 -18.98 -15.67
N ILE A 29 -9.34 -17.67 -15.83
CA ILE A 29 -9.52 -17.02 -17.13
C ILE A 29 -8.33 -17.36 -18.06
N ILE A 30 -7.10 -17.23 -17.57
CA ILE A 30 -5.87 -17.55 -18.30
C ILE A 30 -5.84 -19.04 -18.72
N GLU A 31 -6.19 -19.93 -17.81
CA GLU A 31 -6.27 -21.36 -18.05
C GLU A 31 -7.32 -21.71 -19.13
N LYS A 32 -8.54 -21.17 -19.02
CA LYS A 32 -9.66 -21.45 -19.92
C LYS A 32 -9.45 -20.88 -21.31
N THR A 33 -8.73 -19.77 -21.44
CA THR A 33 -8.37 -19.19 -22.74
C THR A 33 -7.17 -19.87 -23.40
N GLY A 34 -6.52 -20.82 -22.70
CA GLY A 34 -5.43 -21.61 -23.25
C GLY A 34 -4.13 -20.83 -23.48
N LEU A 35 -3.97 -19.67 -22.83
CA LEU A 35 -2.75 -18.86 -22.91
C LEU A 35 -1.54 -19.60 -22.34
N LEU A 36 -1.75 -20.35 -21.27
CA LEU A 36 -0.77 -21.23 -20.64
C LEU A 36 -1.28 -22.68 -20.64
N THR A 37 -0.36 -23.62 -20.83
CA THR A 37 -0.67 -25.03 -20.68
C THR A 37 -0.82 -25.41 -19.21
N SER A 38 -1.53 -26.50 -18.91
CA SER A 38 -1.71 -26.99 -17.52
C SER A 38 -0.39 -27.27 -16.78
N ARG A 39 0.73 -27.45 -17.51
CA ARG A 39 2.06 -27.67 -16.93
C ARG A 39 2.78 -26.36 -16.60
N GLU A 40 2.43 -25.28 -17.29
CA GLU A 40 2.99 -23.94 -17.09
C GLU A 40 2.18 -23.13 -16.07
N MET A 41 0.94 -23.56 -15.80
CA MET A 41 0.09 -22.92 -14.78
C MET A 41 0.68 -23.10 -13.39
N GLN A 42 0.89 -21.97 -12.72
CA GLN A 42 1.21 -21.87 -11.31
C GLN A 42 0.06 -21.16 -10.61
N SER A 43 -0.02 -21.27 -9.31
CA SER A 43 -0.95 -20.47 -8.52
C SER A 43 -0.54 -19.00 -8.58
N GLN A 44 -1.51 -18.10 -8.79
CA GLN A 44 -1.28 -16.66 -8.91
C GLN A 44 -0.27 -16.30 -10.02
N VAL A 45 -0.56 -16.75 -11.23
CA VAL A 45 0.33 -16.57 -12.42
C VAL A 45 0.62 -15.09 -12.69
N LEU A 46 -0.32 -14.19 -12.42
CA LEU A 46 -0.15 -12.76 -12.62
C LEU A 46 0.64 -12.09 -11.49
N ASP A 47 0.68 -12.69 -10.30
CA ASP A 47 1.45 -12.16 -9.18
C ASP A 47 2.95 -12.50 -9.39
N ASN A 48 3.68 -11.55 -9.99
CA ASN A 48 5.07 -11.78 -10.41
C ASN A 48 6.10 -11.62 -9.27
N MET A 49 5.72 -10.97 -8.18
CA MET A 49 6.59 -10.79 -7.01
C MET A 49 6.42 -11.95 -6.04
N ASP A 50 7.53 -12.42 -5.46
CA ASP A 50 7.46 -13.43 -4.40
C ASP A 50 6.63 -12.94 -3.21
N LEU A 51 6.70 -11.64 -2.90
CA LEU A 51 5.92 -10.99 -1.85
C LEU A 51 4.40 -11.03 -2.10
N GLU A 52 3.96 -10.88 -3.35
CA GLU A 52 2.55 -11.00 -3.72
C GLU A 52 2.03 -12.41 -3.41
N ARG A 53 2.81 -13.43 -3.78
CA ARG A 53 2.46 -14.84 -3.54
C ARG A 53 2.50 -15.23 -2.07
N GLU A 54 3.50 -14.76 -1.32
CA GLU A 54 3.64 -15.03 0.12
C GLU A 54 2.50 -14.39 0.94
N ARG A 55 2.10 -13.16 0.58
CA ARG A 55 1.05 -12.41 1.28
C ARG A 55 -0.35 -12.67 0.73
N GLY A 56 -0.48 -13.31 -0.44
CA GLY A 56 -1.75 -13.59 -1.11
C GLY A 56 -2.47 -12.34 -1.61
N ILE A 57 -1.73 -11.25 -1.89
CA ILE A 57 -2.27 -9.97 -2.34
C ILE A 57 -1.59 -9.52 -3.62
N THR A 58 -2.33 -8.95 -4.56
CA THR A 58 -1.76 -8.24 -5.71
C THR A 58 -1.28 -6.86 -5.25
N ILE A 59 -0.03 -6.55 -5.50
CA ILE A 59 0.60 -5.27 -5.15
C ILE A 59 0.59 -4.34 -6.36
N LYS A 60 1.01 -4.88 -7.53
CA LYS A 60 1.10 -4.14 -8.77
C LYS A 60 0.14 -4.68 -9.81
N ALA A 61 -0.57 -3.77 -10.51
CA ALA A 61 -1.45 -4.15 -11.59
C ALA A 61 -0.69 -4.90 -12.69
N GLN A 62 -1.23 -6.03 -13.13
CA GLN A 62 -0.69 -6.85 -14.20
C GLN A 62 -1.66 -6.88 -15.37
N THR A 63 -1.13 -6.80 -16.58
CA THR A 63 -1.93 -6.83 -17.80
C THR A 63 -1.62 -8.07 -18.61
N VAL A 64 -2.66 -8.75 -19.06
CA VAL A 64 -2.53 -9.91 -19.94
C VAL A 64 -3.54 -9.86 -21.07
N ARG A 65 -3.10 -10.19 -22.27
CA ARG A 65 -3.97 -10.36 -23.44
C ARG A 65 -4.17 -11.84 -23.72
N THR A 66 -5.42 -12.25 -23.83
CA THR A 66 -5.81 -13.62 -24.20
C THR A 66 -6.77 -13.61 -25.37
N VAL A 67 -6.93 -14.76 -26.02
CA VAL A 67 -7.94 -14.97 -27.06
C VAL A 67 -8.92 -16.01 -26.57
N TYR A 68 -10.18 -15.64 -26.51
CA TYR A 68 -11.26 -16.54 -26.13
C TYR A 68 -12.13 -16.89 -27.33
N LYS A 69 -12.35 -18.17 -27.57
CA LYS A 69 -13.29 -18.66 -28.58
C LYS A 69 -14.65 -18.89 -27.93
N ALA A 70 -15.58 -18.00 -28.21
CA ALA A 70 -16.95 -18.06 -27.68
C ALA A 70 -17.75 -19.26 -28.19
N LYS A 71 -18.87 -19.55 -27.55
CA LYS A 71 -19.78 -20.66 -27.92
C LYS A 71 -20.33 -20.53 -29.33
N ASP A 72 -20.45 -19.33 -29.87
CA ASP A 72 -20.85 -19.05 -31.23
C ASP A 72 -19.74 -19.31 -32.28
N GLY A 73 -18.53 -19.65 -31.83
CA GLY A 73 -17.35 -19.89 -32.63
C GLY A 73 -16.54 -18.64 -32.97
N THR A 74 -16.97 -17.45 -32.53
CA THR A 74 -16.28 -16.17 -32.73
C THR A 74 -15.09 -16.06 -31.74
N GLU A 75 -13.96 -15.56 -32.24
CA GLU A 75 -12.79 -15.29 -31.41
C GLU A 75 -12.83 -13.84 -30.91
N TYR A 76 -12.73 -13.69 -29.60
CA TYR A 76 -12.65 -12.40 -28.89
C TYR A 76 -11.27 -12.21 -28.27
N ILE A 77 -10.82 -10.96 -28.25
CA ILE A 77 -9.58 -10.55 -27.58
C ILE A 77 -9.95 -9.99 -26.23
N PHE A 78 -9.44 -10.60 -25.18
CA PHE A 78 -9.58 -10.15 -23.81
C PHE A 78 -8.28 -9.52 -23.32
N ASN A 79 -8.33 -8.26 -22.98
CA ASN A 79 -7.27 -7.57 -22.26
C ASN A 79 -7.71 -7.49 -20.80
N LEU A 80 -7.18 -8.39 -19.99
CA LEU A 80 -7.43 -8.42 -18.55
C LEU A 80 -6.36 -7.60 -17.86
N ILE A 81 -6.79 -6.64 -17.02
CA ILE A 81 -5.93 -5.88 -16.13
C ILE A 81 -6.27 -6.32 -14.70
N ASP A 82 -5.38 -7.08 -14.07
CA ASP A 82 -5.52 -7.48 -12.67
C ASP A 82 -5.13 -6.31 -11.76
N THR A 83 -5.99 -5.96 -10.80
CA THR A 83 -5.84 -4.78 -9.95
C THR A 83 -5.52 -5.17 -8.50
N PRO A 84 -4.78 -4.36 -7.73
CA PRO A 84 -4.69 -4.55 -6.29
C PRO A 84 -6.07 -4.52 -5.61
N GLY A 85 -6.22 -5.22 -4.48
CA GLY A 85 -7.46 -5.22 -3.70
C GLY A 85 -7.39 -4.44 -2.38
N HIS A 86 -6.24 -3.85 -2.04
CA HIS A 86 -6.01 -3.18 -0.75
C HIS A 86 -6.14 -1.65 -0.87
N VAL A 87 -6.66 -1.01 0.19
CA VAL A 87 -6.89 0.45 0.24
C VAL A 87 -5.64 1.27 -0.06
N ASP A 88 -4.47 0.86 0.40
CA ASP A 88 -3.20 1.55 0.15
C ASP A 88 -2.87 1.66 -1.35
N PHE A 89 -3.45 0.78 -2.18
CA PHE A 89 -3.23 0.73 -3.62
C PHE A 89 -4.40 1.26 -4.46
N ASN A 90 -5.35 1.98 -3.89
CA ASN A 90 -6.48 2.57 -4.62
C ASN A 90 -6.04 3.40 -5.83
N TYR A 91 -4.86 4.00 -5.76
CA TYR A 91 -4.26 4.71 -6.88
C TYR A 91 -3.92 3.80 -8.08
N GLU A 92 -3.36 2.61 -7.83
CA GLU A 92 -3.11 1.60 -8.86
C GLU A 92 -4.42 1.08 -9.45
N VAL A 93 -5.45 0.89 -8.61
CA VAL A 93 -6.81 0.52 -9.04
C VAL A 93 -7.36 1.56 -9.99
N SER A 94 -7.39 2.84 -9.61
CA SER A 94 -7.92 3.94 -10.42
C SER A 94 -7.24 4.04 -11.79
N ARG A 95 -5.92 3.82 -11.87
CA ARG A 95 -5.18 3.80 -13.13
C ARG A 95 -5.62 2.67 -14.05
N SER A 96 -5.78 1.49 -13.50
CA SER A 96 -6.19 0.29 -14.23
C SER A 96 -7.61 0.43 -14.76
N LEU A 97 -8.52 0.97 -13.94
CA LEU A 97 -9.90 1.24 -14.32
C LEU A 97 -9.99 2.17 -15.54
N ALA A 98 -9.20 3.24 -15.59
CA ALA A 98 -9.21 4.20 -16.70
C ALA A 98 -8.77 3.58 -18.06
N ALA A 99 -8.13 2.42 -18.05
CA ALA A 99 -7.73 1.70 -19.26
C ALA A 99 -8.78 0.67 -19.74
N CYS A 100 -9.88 0.51 -18.98
CA CYS A 100 -10.93 -0.50 -19.22
C CYS A 100 -12.24 0.12 -19.70
N GLU A 101 -13.10 -0.71 -20.29
CA GLU A 101 -14.51 -0.44 -20.57
C GLU A 101 -15.43 -1.11 -19.56
N GLY A 102 -14.95 -2.09 -18.79
CA GLY A 102 -15.75 -2.76 -17.76
C GLY A 102 -14.92 -3.33 -16.63
N ALA A 103 -15.62 -3.65 -15.54
CA ALA A 103 -15.06 -4.25 -14.35
C ALA A 103 -15.86 -5.50 -13.95
N VAL A 104 -15.17 -6.60 -13.71
CA VAL A 104 -15.75 -7.82 -13.13
C VAL A 104 -15.65 -7.71 -11.62
N LEU A 105 -16.80 -7.55 -10.96
CA LEU A 105 -16.91 -7.45 -9.51
C LEU A 105 -17.06 -8.84 -8.89
N VAL A 106 -16.04 -9.31 -8.19
CA VAL A 106 -16.07 -10.62 -7.52
C VAL A 106 -16.51 -10.46 -6.07
N VAL A 107 -17.62 -11.11 -5.71
CA VAL A 107 -18.18 -11.11 -4.36
C VAL A 107 -18.20 -12.53 -3.81
N ASP A 108 -17.78 -12.71 -2.56
CA ASP A 108 -17.81 -14.00 -1.87
C ASP A 108 -19.24 -14.37 -1.49
N ALA A 109 -19.69 -15.57 -1.86
CA ALA A 109 -21.04 -16.08 -1.59
C ALA A 109 -21.35 -16.23 -0.08
N ALA A 110 -20.36 -16.30 0.78
CA ALA A 110 -20.53 -16.41 2.23
C ALA A 110 -20.43 -15.04 2.93
N GLN A 111 -19.44 -14.22 2.53
CA GLN A 111 -19.18 -12.92 3.15
C GLN A 111 -20.08 -11.81 2.61
N GLY A 112 -20.40 -11.83 1.30
CA GLY A 112 -21.18 -10.77 0.65
C GLY A 112 -20.38 -9.49 0.42
N ILE A 113 -21.03 -8.32 0.48
CA ILE A 113 -20.41 -7.02 0.24
C ILE A 113 -19.56 -6.61 1.45
N GLU A 114 -18.37 -6.10 1.17
CA GLU A 114 -17.43 -5.56 2.14
C GLU A 114 -17.11 -4.08 1.83
N ALA A 115 -16.48 -3.32 2.75
CA ALA A 115 -16.22 -1.89 2.56
C ALA A 115 -15.42 -1.59 1.30
N GLN A 116 -14.38 -2.37 1.01
CA GLN A 116 -13.60 -2.24 -0.22
C GLN A 116 -14.38 -2.61 -1.48
N THR A 117 -15.40 -3.46 -1.38
CA THR A 117 -16.30 -3.76 -2.50
C THR A 117 -17.01 -2.50 -2.95
N LEU A 118 -17.57 -1.74 -1.99
CA LEU A 118 -18.24 -0.47 -2.24
C LEU A 118 -17.28 0.58 -2.82
N ALA A 119 -16.13 0.78 -2.18
CA ALA A 119 -15.14 1.74 -2.63
C ALA A 119 -14.68 1.47 -4.08
N ASN A 120 -14.37 0.21 -4.40
CA ASN A 120 -13.98 -0.19 -5.75
C ASN A 120 -15.12 -0.02 -6.77
N CYS A 121 -16.37 -0.26 -6.39
CA CYS A 121 -17.54 -0.01 -7.24
C CYS A 121 -17.69 1.48 -7.54
N TYR A 122 -17.60 2.35 -6.55
CA TYR A 122 -17.67 3.80 -6.77
C TYR A 122 -16.55 4.31 -7.66
N LEU A 123 -15.32 3.82 -7.46
CA LEU A 123 -14.20 4.15 -8.36
C LEU A 123 -14.48 3.70 -9.80
N ALA A 124 -15.07 2.52 -10.00
CA ALA A 124 -15.43 2.04 -11.34
C ALA A 124 -16.54 2.88 -11.98
N LEU A 125 -17.54 3.30 -11.20
CA LEU A 125 -18.62 4.20 -11.64
C LEU A 125 -18.09 5.59 -12.01
N ASP A 126 -17.14 6.13 -11.25
CA ASP A 126 -16.50 7.43 -11.56
C ASP A 126 -15.76 7.40 -12.90
N HIS A 127 -15.28 6.22 -13.32
CA HIS A 127 -14.69 6.00 -14.64
C HIS A 127 -15.71 5.59 -15.72
N ASN A 128 -17.02 5.60 -15.42
CA ASN A 128 -18.09 5.17 -16.30
C ASN A 128 -17.94 3.74 -16.85
N LEU A 129 -17.43 2.82 -16.04
CA LEU A 129 -17.28 1.42 -16.42
C LEU A 129 -18.59 0.65 -16.27
N GLU A 130 -18.80 -0.31 -17.15
CA GLU A 130 -19.84 -1.33 -16.95
C GLU A 130 -19.37 -2.32 -15.88
N ILE A 131 -20.15 -2.48 -14.82
CA ILE A 131 -19.80 -3.37 -13.71
C ILE A 131 -20.61 -4.66 -13.81
N MET A 132 -19.89 -5.78 -13.92
CA MET A 132 -20.46 -7.11 -14.02
C MET A 132 -20.23 -7.90 -12.72
N PRO A 133 -21.24 -8.10 -11.87
CA PRO A 133 -21.09 -8.90 -10.65
C PRO A 133 -20.92 -10.39 -10.95
N VAL A 134 -20.07 -11.04 -10.15
CA VAL A 134 -19.80 -12.49 -10.16
C VAL A 134 -19.76 -12.98 -8.71
N ILE A 135 -20.51 -14.00 -8.38
CA ILE A 135 -20.60 -14.55 -7.02
C ILE A 135 -19.71 -15.78 -6.93
N ASN A 136 -18.65 -15.69 -6.15
CA ASN A 136 -17.60 -16.70 -6.02
C ASN A 136 -17.73 -17.51 -4.72
N LYS A 137 -17.03 -18.64 -4.67
CA LYS A 137 -16.96 -19.55 -3.51
C LYS A 137 -18.28 -20.24 -3.18
N ILE A 138 -19.09 -20.54 -4.17
CA ILE A 138 -20.35 -21.29 -4.00
C ILE A 138 -20.14 -22.72 -3.44
N ASP A 139 -18.91 -23.20 -3.44
CA ASP A 139 -18.52 -24.50 -2.88
C ASP A 139 -18.41 -24.51 -1.35
N LEU A 140 -18.46 -23.36 -0.70
CA LEU A 140 -18.40 -23.26 0.75
C LEU A 140 -19.74 -23.69 1.37
N PRO A 141 -19.73 -24.42 2.51
CA PRO A 141 -20.96 -24.79 3.22
C PRO A 141 -21.80 -23.60 3.73
N SER A 142 -21.14 -22.45 3.92
CA SER A 142 -21.75 -21.19 4.36
C SER A 142 -22.17 -20.28 3.20
N ALA A 143 -22.09 -20.75 1.96
CA ALA A 143 -22.44 -19.94 0.79
C ALA A 143 -23.96 -19.70 0.70
N GLU A 144 -24.36 -18.45 0.55
CA GLU A 144 -25.74 -18.00 0.39
C GLU A 144 -25.88 -17.10 -0.86
N PRO A 145 -25.75 -17.67 -2.08
CA PRO A 145 -25.68 -16.88 -3.31
C PRO A 145 -26.88 -15.96 -3.53
N GLU A 146 -28.11 -16.43 -3.26
CA GLU A 146 -29.33 -15.64 -3.45
C GLU A 146 -29.41 -14.45 -2.49
N ARG A 147 -28.93 -14.59 -1.26
CA ARG A 147 -28.79 -13.47 -0.33
C ARG A 147 -27.82 -12.43 -0.89
N VAL A 148 -26.66 -12.87 -1.38
CA VAL A 148 -25.63 -11.96 -1.91
C VAL A 148 -26.08 -11.25 -3.20
N LYS A 149 -26.88 -11.90 -4.06
CA LYS A 149 -27.49 -11.23 -5.22
C LYS A 149 -28.38 -10.06 -4.77
N ASN A 150 -29.28 -10.31 -3.83
CA ASN A 150 -30.17 -9.28 -3.31
C ASN A 150 -29.38 -8.16 -2.60
N GLU A 151 -28.34 -8.51 -1.85
CA GLU A 151 -27.44 -7.53 -1.21
C GLU A 151 -26.76 -6.61 -2.24
N ILE A 152 -26.30 -7.15 -3.37
CA ILE A 152 -25.69 -6.35 -4.46
C ILE A 152 -26.73 -5.39 -5.05
N GLU A 153 -27.96 -5.84 -5.28
CA GLU A 153 -29.04 -5.00 -5.83
C GLU A 153 -29.46 -3.91 -4.85
N ASP A 154 -29.66 -4.27 -3.58
CA ASP A 154 -30.16 -3.34 -2.57
C ASP A 154 -29.11 -2.30 -2.14
N VAL A 155 -27.83 -2.71 -2.03
CA VAL A 155 -26.77 -1.87 -1.48
C VAL A 155 -26.03 -1.06 -2.55
N ILE A 156 -25.71 -1.70 -3.69
CA ILE A 156 -24.94 -1.06 -4.76
C ILE A 156 -25.87 -0.55 -5.87
N GLY A 157 -27.02 -1.17 -6.05
CA GLY A 157 -27.97 -0.85 -7.13
C GLY A 157 -27.59 -1.47 -8.48
N LEU A 158 -26.76 -2.53 -8.49
CA LEU A 158 -26.38 -3.28 -9.69
C LEU A 158 -27.31 -4.47 -9.90
N GLU A 159 -27.75 -4.72 -11.14
CA GLU A 159 -28.49 -5.95 -11.48
C GLU A 159 -27.61 -7.19 -11.23
N ALA A 160 -28.02 -8.08 -10.33
CA ALA A 160 -27.26 -9.26 -9.92
C ALA A 160 -27.99 -10.58 -10.05
N GLN A 161 -29.29 -10.58 -10.45
CA GLN A 161 -30.06 -11.83 -10.57
C GLN A 161 -29.45 -12.82 -11.58
N ASP A 162 -28.88 -12.30 -12.67
CA ASP A 162 -28.21 -13.09 -13.70
C ASP A 162 -26.69 -13.22 -13.45
N ALA A 163 -26.19 -12.85 -12.26
CA ALA A 163 -24.76 -12.94 -11.95
C ALA A 163 -24.29 -14.41 -11.94
N PRO A 164 -23.17 -14.72 -12.62
CA PRO A 164 -22.59 -16.05 -12.61
C PRO A 164 -22.26 -16.53 -11.20
N LEU A 165 -22.69 -17.74 -10.87
CA LEU A 165 -22.39 -18.41 -9.62
C LEU A 165 -21.23 -19.35 -9.82
N ILE A 166 -20.05 -19.03 -9.27
CA ILE A 166 -18.81 -19.74 -9.56
C ILE A 166 -18.10 -20.29 -8.32
N SER A 167 -17.25 -21.28 -8.56
CA SER A 167 -16.12 -21.60 -7.69
C SER A 167 -14.83 -21.46 -8.47
N ALA A 168 -14.15 -20.35 -8.33
CA ALA A 168 -12.85 -20.12 -8.98
C ALA A 168 -11.83 -21.20 -8.55
N LYS A 169 -11.84 -21.60 -7.27
CA LYS A 169 -10.97 -22.66 -6.74
C LYS A 169 -11.16 -23.98 -7.48
N ASN A 170 -12.41 -24.39 -7.72
CA ASN A 170 -12.76 -25.67 -8.33
C ASN A 170 -12.98 -25.57 -9.85
N GLY A 171 -12.86 -24.36 -10.44
CA GLY A 171 -13.07 -24.14 -11.88
C GLY A 171 -14.53 -24.30 -12.32
N ILE A 172 -15.50 -24.13 -11.42
CA ILE A 172 -16.94 -24.30 -11.72
C ILE A 172 -17.46 -23.01 -12.36
N ASN A 173 -18.21 -23.15 -13.47
CA ASN A 173 -18.91 -22.08 -14.19
C ASN A 173 -18.04 -20.92 -14.70
N ILE A 174 -16.74 -21.13 -14.87
CA ILE A 174 -15.83 -20.07 -15.38
C ILE A 174 -16.18 -19.67 -16.80
N GLU A 175 -16.61 -20.61 -17.63
CA GLU A 175 -17.02 -20.34 -19.02
C GLU A 175 -18.22 -19.38 -19.09
N GLU A 176 -19.13 -19.45 -18.14
CA GLU A 176 -20.26 -18.53 -18.03
C GLU A 176 -19.79 -17.08 -17.81
N VAL A 177 -18.77 -16.89 -16.98
CA VAL A 177 -18.16 -15.57 -16.77
C VAL A 177 -17.58 -15.04 -18.09
N LEU A 178 -16.86 -15.86 -18.87
CA LEU A 178 -16.26 -15.44 -20.14
C LEU A 178 -17.33 -15.05 -21.17
N GLU A 179 -18.43 -15.81 -21.26
CA GLU A 179 -19.55 -15.47 -22.15
C GLU A 179 -20.26 -14.18 -21.70
N GLN A 180 -20.45 -14.00 -20.40
CA GLN A 180 -21.08 -12.76 -19.90
C GLN A 180 -20.18 -11.54 -20.09
N ILE A 181 -18.86 -11.65 -20.00
CA ILE A 181 -17.93 -10.56 -20.35
C ILE A 181 -18.17 -10.09 -21.78
N ILE A 182 -18.39 -11.00 -22.74
CA ILE A 182 -18.69 -10.61 -24.14
C ILE A 182 -19.97 -9.82 -24.25
N VAL A 183 -21.02 -10.20 -23.50
CA VAL A 183 -22.36 -9.60 -23.59
C VAL A 183 -22.46 -8.30 -22.82
N LYS A 184 -21.95 -8.26 -21.59
CA LYS A 184 -22.11 -7.15 -20.64
C LYS A 184 -21.08 -6.03 -20.87
N ILE A 185 -19.81 -6.39 -21.08
CA ILE A 185 -18.76 -5.38 -21.24
C ILE A 185 -18.75 -4.88 -22.69
N PRO A 186 -18.92 -3.56 -22.93
CA PRO A 186 -18.93 -3.02 -24.26
C PRO A 186 -17.55 -3.12 -24.93
N PRO A 187 -17.50 -3.20 -26.28
CA PRO A 187 -16.25 -3.06 -27.01
C PRO A 187 -15.69 -1.64 -26.85
N PRO A 188 -14.37 -1.46 -26.98
CA PRO A 188 -13.78 -0.14 -26.96
C PRO A 188 -14.23 0.72 -28.14
N ASN A 189 -14.41 2.01 -27.89
CA ASN A 189 -14.69 2.99 -28.92
C ASN A 189 -13.40 3.71 -29.30
N GLY A 190 -13.22 4.02 -30.58
CA GLY A 190 -12.08 4.78 -31.08
C GLY A 190 -11.96 4.73 -32.60
N ASP A 191 -11.23 5.68 -33.17
CA ASP A 191 -11.05 5.83 -34.60
C ASP A 191 -9.55 5.79 -34.94
N ALA A 192 -9.13 4.75 -35.66
CA ALA A 192 -7.73 4.53 -36.05
C ALA A 192 -7.18 5.59 -37.03
N GLU A 193 -8.07 6.35 -37.70
CA GLU A 193 -7.66 7.39 -38.67
C GLU A 193 -7.53 8.79 -38.04
N LYS A 194 -7.94 8.95 -36.78
CA LYS A 194 -7.73 10.16 -36.02
C LYS A 194 -6.28 10.33 -35.56
N PRO A 195 -5.87 11.54 -35.14
CA PRO A 195 -4.58 11.74 -34.47
C PRO A 195 -4.41 10.80 -33.27
N LEU A 196 -3.21 10.25 -33.10
CA LEU A 196 -2.90 9.36 -31.98
C LEU A 196 -3.23 10.01 -30.64
N LYS A 197 -4.03 9.33 -29.84
CA LYS A 197 -4.42 9.70 -28.50
C LYS A 197 -4.40 8.44 -27.63
N ALA A 198 -3.38 8.31 -26.78
CA ALA A 198 -3.19 7.17 -25.91
C ALA A 198 -2.96 7.59 -24.46
N LEU A 199 -3.56 6.86 -23.53
CA LEU A 199 -3.38 7.06 -22.08
C LEU A 199 -2.22 6.19 -21.59
N ILE A 200 -1.28 6.79 -20.88
CA ILE A 200 -0.25 6.07 -20.14
C ILE A 200 -0.86 5.67 -18.79
N PHE A 201 -1.15 4.38 -18.59
CA PHE A 201 -1.73 3.93 -17.33
C PHE A 201 -0.71 3.30 -16.38
N ASP A 202 0.45 2.83 -16.88
CA ASP A 202 1.57 2.37 -16.07
C ASP A 202 2.90 2.48 -16.83
N SER A 203 4.02 2.31 -16.12
CA SER A 203 5.34 2.20 -16.72
C SER A 203 6.26 1.34 -15.87
N VAL A 204 7.19 0.65 -16.52
CA VAL A 204 8.18 -0.21 -15.87
C VAL A 204 9.56 0.13 -16.43
N TYR A 205 10.55 0.18 -15.57
CA TYR A 205 11.93 0.27 -16.00
C TYR A 205 12.56 -1.12 -16.12
N ASP A 206 13.05 -1.42 -17.30
CA ASP A 206 13.83 -2.63 -17.59
C ASP A 206 15.28 -2.22 -17.87
N SER A 207 16.25 -2.95 -17.28
CA SER A 207 17.68 -2.62 -17.41
C SER A 207 18.22 -2.75 -18.85
N TYR A 208 17.54 -3.51 -19.72
CA TYR A 208 17.92 -3.76 -21.11
C TYR A 208 17.11 -2.92 -22.11
N LYS A 209 15.80 -2.79 -21.88
CA LYS A 209 14.87 -2.11 -22.78
C LYS A 209 14.65 -0.63 -22.42
N GLY A 210 15.11 -0.19 -21.24
CA GLY A 210 14.83 1.15 -20.70
C GLY A 210 13.41 1.25 -20.17
N VAL A 211 12.76 2.39 -20.37
CA VAL A 211 11.38 2.60 -19.94
C VAL A 211 10.41 1.92 -20.89
N ILE A 212 9.60 1.02 -20.35
CA ILE A 212 8.48 0.37 -21.03
C ILE A 212 7.20 1.06 -20.57
N ILE A 213 6.51 1.70 -21.49
CA ILE A 213 5.28 2.47 -21.24
C ILE A 213 4.08 1.56 -21.53
N PHE A 214 3.18 1.42 -20.57
CA PHE A 214 1.92 0.70 -20.76
C PHE A 214 0.84 1.71 -21.15
N CYS A 215 0.21 1.50 -22.28
CA CYS A 215 -0.75 2.45 -22.82
C CYS A 215 -2.03 1.79 -23.35
N ARG A 216 -3.11 2.54 -23.23
CA ARG A 216 -4.41 2.29 -23.85
C ARG A 216 -4.58 3.26 -25.02
N ILE A 217 -4.73 2.73 -26.23
CA ILE A 217 -4.95 3.56 -27.44
C ILE A 217 -6.44 3.90 -27.54
N PHE A 218 -6.77 5.18 -27.42
CA PHE A 218 -8.15 5.69 -27.61
C PHE A 218 -8.42 5.99 -29.06
N ASP A 219 -7.56 6.78 -29.72
CA ASP A 219 -7.66 7.10 -31.14
C ASP A 219 -6.29 6.94 -31.83
N GLY A 220 -6.33 6.77 -33.14
CA GLY A 220 -5.12 6.68 -33.95
C GLY A 220 -4.43 5.32 -33.89
N LYS A 221 -3.17 5.32 -34.28
CA LYS A 221 -2.31 4.15 -34.33
C LYS A 221 -0.85 4.51 -34.02
N ILE A 222 -0.12 3.56 -33.45
CA ILE A 222 1.29 3.71 -33.12
C ILE A 222 2.07 2.48 -33.56
N LYS A 223 3.24 2.69 -34.14
CA LYS A 223 4.15 1.64 -34.61
C LYS A 223 5.61 2.03 -34.39
N LYS A 224 6.48 1.08 -34.57
CA LYS A 224 7.93 1.33 -34.56
C LYS A 224 8.32 2.48 -35.49
N GLY A 225 9.17 3.40 -35.02
CA GLY A 225 9.62 4.58 -35.75
C GLY A 225 8.65 5.79 -35.67
N THR A 226 7.49 5.64 -35.01
CA THR A 226 6.61 6.79 -34.73
C THR A 226 7.30 7.74 -33.78
N LYS A 227 7.35 9.04 -34.09
CA LYS A 227 7.82 10.08 -33.17
C LYS A 227 6.67 10.44 -32.25
N ILE A 228 6.80 10.10 -31.01
CA ILE A 228 5.80 10.35 -29.96
C ILE A 228 6.13 11.63 -29.18
N LYS A 229 5.08 12.26 -28.68
CA LYS A 229 5.15 13.38 -27.74
C LYS A 229 4.25 13.10 -26.55
N MET A 230 4.75 13.32 -25.35
CA MET A 230 3.99 13.32 -24.10
C MET A 230 3.48 14.73 -23.85
N LEU A 231 2.19 14.89 -23.63
CA LEU A 231 1.57 16.23 -23.58
C LEU A 231 1.89 16.96 -22.27
N ALA A 232 1.94 16.27 -21.13
CA ALA A 232 2.18 16.90 -19.83
C ALA A 232 3.67 17.23 -19.60
N THR A 233 4.57 16.30 -19.95
CA THR A 233 6.02 16.52 -19.77
C THR A 233 6.67 17.23 -20.95
N GLY A 234 6.05 17.20 -22.13
CA GLY A 234 6.61 17.74 -23.36
C GLY A 234 7.73 16.89 -23.98
N ALA A 235 8.09 15.77 -23.38
CA ALA A 235 9.13 14.88 -23.87
C ALA A 235 8.75 14.31 -25.24
N MET A 236 9.75 14.22 -26.14
CA MET A 236 9.59 13.69 -27.49
C MET A 236 10.63 12.62 -27.71
N GLU A 237 10.18 11.45 -28.19
CA GLU A 237 11.04 10.31 -28.45
C GLU A 237 10.56 9.49 -29.65
N GLU A 238 11.43 8.63 -30.15
CA GLU A 238 11.09 7.71 -31.23
C GLU A 238 10.80 6.33 -30.64
N VAL A 239 9.69 5.73 -31.10
CA VAL A 239 9.27 4.39 -30.71
C VAL A 239 10.23 3.34 -31.25
N VAL A 240 10.81 2.55 -30.38
CA VAL A 240 11.72 1.45 -30.70
C VAL A 240 10.95 0.15 -30.97
N GLU A 241 9.97 -0.14 -30.12
CA GLU A 241 9.17 -1.36 -30.17
C GLU A 241 7.75 -1.07 -29.65
N VAL A 242 6.76 -1.75 -30.21
CA VAL A 242 5.39 -1.80 -29.71
C VAL A 242 4.97 -3.26 -29.57
N GLY A 243 4.06 -3.55 -28.63
CA GLY A 243 3.59 -4.91 -28.44
C GLY A 243 2.44 -5.02 -27.46
N THR A 244 2.06 -6.26 -27.20
CA THR A 244 0.97 -6.65 -26.30
C THR A 244 1.51 -7.53 -25.16
N PHE A 245 0.67 -7.84 -24.20
CA PHE A 245 1.05 -8.54 -22.96
C PHE A 245 0.69 -10.02 -23.04
N GLY A 246 1.68 -10.92 -22.86
CA GLY A 246 1.44 -12.32 -22.53
C GLY A 246 1.44 -12.55 -21.01
N ALA A 247 1.36 -13.80 -20.59
CA ALA A 247 1.53 -14.14 -19.18
C ALA A 247 3.01 -13.96 -18.77
N GLY A 248 3.31 -12.86 -18.12
CA GLY A 248 4.68 -12.50 -17.71
C GLY A 248 5.65 -12.18 -18.87
N GLN A 249 5.15 -11.93 -20.08
CA GLN A 249 5.97 -11.70 -21.27
C GLN A 249 5.48 -10.52 -22.10
N PHE A 250 6.42 -9.80 -22.71
CA PHE A 250 6.16 -8.76 -23.69
C PHE A 250 6.20 -9.37 -25.11
N ILE A 251 5.07 -9.31 -25.82
CA ILE A 251 4.93 -9.88 -27.17
C ILE A 251 4.95 -8.75 -28.20
N PRO A 252 6.04 -8.59 -28.99
CA PRO A 252 6.10 -7.57 -30.02
C PRO A 252 5.01 -7.72 -31.07
N CYS A 253 4.51 -6.59 -31.58
CA CYS A 253 3.59 -6.54 -32.70
C CYS A 253 3.99 -5.44 -33.70
N GLU A 254 3.33 -5.40 -34.87
CA GLU A 254 3.66 -4.41 -35.89
C GLU A 254 3.14 -3.02 -35.53
N GLU A 255 1.91 -2.95 -35.02
CA GLU A 255 1.26 -1.70 -34.61
C GLU A 255 0.22 -1.93 -33.50
N LEU A 256 -0.06 -0.87 -32.75
CA LEU A 256 -1.20 -0.78 -31.85
C LEU A 256 -2.17 0.23 -32.42
N THR A 257 -3.46 -0.12 -32.48
CA THR A 257 -4.53 0.70 -33.04
C THR A 257 -5.56 1.07 -31.97
N ALA A 258 -6.44 2.00 -32.29
CA ALA A 258 -7.56 2.41 -31.43
C ALA A 258 -8.28 1.17 -30.85
N GLY A 259 -8.57 1.19 -29.56
CA GLY A 259 -9.17 0.08 -28.83
C GLY A 259 -8.18 -0.87 -28.15
N MET A 260 -6.92 -0.89 -28.55
CA MET A 260 -5.93 -1.82 -28.02
C MET A 260 -5.28 -1.34 -26.73
N VAL A 261 -4.93 -2.30 -25.87
CA VAL A 261 -4.02 -2.15 -24.74
C VAL A 261 -2.69 -2.80 -25.09
N GLY A 262 -1.59 -2.11 -24.85
CA GLY A 262 -0.27 -2.61 -25.19
C GLY A 262 0.86 -1.81 -24.56
N PHE A 263 2.09 -2.15 -24.93
CA PHE A 263 3.27 -1.44 -24.48
C PHE A 263 4.00 -0.74 -25.62
N VAL A 264 4.72 0.29 -25.25
CA VAL A 264 5.61 1.06 -26.12
C VAL A 264 6.95 1.20 -25.43
N THR A 265 8.04 0.89 -26.13
CA THR A 265 9.38 1.23 -25.69
C THR A 265 9.92 2.40 -26.51
N ALA A 266 10.52 3.35 -25.84
CA ALA A 266 11.17 4.50 -26.44
C ALA A 266 12.55 4.68 -25.80
N SER A 267 13.46 5.39 -26.50
CA SER A 267 14.83 5.61 -26.00
C SER A 267 14.91 6.58 -24.81
N LEU A 268 13.90 6.56 -23.97
CA LEU A 268 13.81 7.41 -22.77
C LEU A 268 14.92 7.04 -21.78
N LYS A 269 15.77 8.02 -21.48
CA LYS A 269 16.87 7.86 -20.53
C LYS A 269 16.43 8.12 -19.09
N ASN A 270 15.31 8.81 -18.92
CA ASN A 270 14.84 9.25 -17.62
C ASN A 270 13.36 8.90 -17.45
N VAL A 271 13.02 8.14 -16.41
CA VAL A 271 11.62 7.79 -16.12
C VAL A 271 10.79 9.02 -15.74
N LYS A 272 11.43 10.08 -15.24
CA LYS A 272 10.75 11.37 -14.99
C LYS A 272 10.16 12.00 -16.25
N ASP A 273 10.57 11.56 -17.43
CA ASP A 273 10.04 12.01 -18.73
C ASP A 273 8.72 11.31 -19.09
N THR A 274 8.41 10.17 -18.44
CA THR A 274 7.12 9.47 -18.54
C THR A 274 6.33 9.65 -17.26
N ARG A 275 5.25 10.38 -17.35
CA ARG A 275 4.32 10.52 -16.23
C ARG A 275 3.11 9.62 -16.47
N VAL A 276 2.81 8.75 -15.52
CA VAL A 276 1.57 7.97 -15.55
C VAL A 276 0.37 8.91 -15.48
N GLY A 277 -0.62 8.68 -16.35
CA GLY A 277 -1.75 9.59 -16.56
C GLY A 277 -1.51 10.64 -17.65
N ASP A 278 -0.33 10.68 -18.25
CA ASP A 278 -0.06 11.58 -19.40
C ASP A 278 -0.69 11.02 -20.67
N THR A 279 -0.93 11.92 -21.62
CA THR A 279 -1.40 11.57 -22.96
C THR A 279 -0.23 11.49 -23.91
N LEU A 280 -0.11 10.33 -24.56
CA LEU A 280 0.88 10.08 -25.61
C LEU A 280 0.23 10.36 -26.97
N THR A 281 0.90 11.16 -27.80
CA THR A 281 0.41 11.54 -29.14
C THR A 281 1.53 11.49 -30.18
N ASP A 282 1.18 11.55 -31.48
CA ASP A 282 2.15 11.68 -32.56
C ASP A 282 2.71 13.11 -32.61
N ALA A 283 4.03 13.27 -32.54
CA ALA A 283 4.69 14.57 -32.58
C ALA A 283 4.45 15.34 -33.88
N LYS A 284 4.19 14.63 -35.00
CA LYS A 284 3.91 15.25 -36.30
C LYS A 284 2.46 15.71 -36.46
N ASN A 285 1.53 14.98 -35.85
CA ASN A 285 0.11 15.28 -35.87
C ASN A 285 -0.49 15.11 -34.48
N PRO A 286 -0.19 16.03 -33.53
CA PRO A 286 -0.61 15.90 -32.16
C PRO A 286 -2.12 16.06 -31.99
N CYS A 287 -2.71 15.29 -31.06
CA CYS A 287 -4.08 15.50 -30.64
C CYS A 287 -4.22 16.87 -29.95
N LYS A 288 -5.40 17.47 -30.08
CA LYS A 288 -5.67 18.83 -29.57
C LYS A 288 -5.91 18.87 -28.06
N GLU A 289 -6.44 17.79 -27.50
CA GLU A 289 -6.86 17.70 -26.11
C GLU A 289 -6.20 16.51 -25.42
N ALA A 290 -5.65 16.75 -24.25
CA ALA A 290 -5.15 15.68 -23.40
C ALA A 290 -6.34 14.86 -22.84
N LEU A 291 -6.08 13.58 -22.56
CA LEU A 291 -6.99 12.77 -21.77
C LEU A 291 -7.01 13.27 -20.31
N PRO A 292 -8.11 13.07 -19.58
CA PRO A 292 -8.11 13.34 -18.15
C PRO A 292 -6.94 12.58 -17.49
N GLY A 293 -6.02 13.33 -16.88
CA GLY A 293 -4.90 12.73 -16.16
C GLY A 293 -5.32 12.27 -14.77
N TYR A 294 -4.45 11.50 -14.13
CA TYR A 294 -4.68 11.09 -12.74
C TYR A 294 -4.37 12.23 -11.77
N LYS A 295 -5.11 12.28 -10.67
CA LYS A 295 -4.77 13.14 -9.54
C LYS A 295 -3.39 12.74 -9.01
N LYS A 296 -2.56 13.73 -8.66
CA LYS A 296 -1.29 13.45 -7.98
C LYS A 296 -1.62 12.86 -6.61
N VAL A 297 -1.09 11.68 -6.33
CA VAL A 297 -1.23 11.07 -5.01
C VAL A 297 -0.13 11.62 -4.12
N ASN A 298 -0.51 12.12 -2.97
CA ASN A 298 0.43 12.54 -1.94
C ASN A 298 0.60 11.39 -0.94
N PRO A 299 1.83 11.13 -0.50
CA PRO A 299 2.06 10.18 0.59
C PRO A 299 1.30 10.60 1.85
N MET A 300 0.77 9.62 2.57
CA MET A 300 0.06 9.83 3.84
C MET A 300 0.91 9.47 5.05
N VAL A 301 1.84 8.55 4.88
CA VAL A 301 2.71 8.03 5.94
C VAL A 301 4.17 8.30 5.59
N TYR A 302 4.92 8.82 6.54
CA TYR A 302 6.34 9.13 6.37
C TYR A 302 7.18 8.38 7.40
N CYS A 303 8.33 7.84 6.94
CA CYS A 303 9.25 7.11 7.78
C CYS A 303 10.69 7.37 7.32
N GLY A 304 11.63 7.42 8.23
CA GLY A 304 13.05 7.45 7.92
C GLY A 304 13.58 6.05 7.65
N LEU A 305 14.29 5.85 6.55
CA LEU A 305 15.00 4.62 6.22
C LEU A 305 16.49 4.85 6.29
N TYR A 306 17.18 4.08 7.11
CA TYR A 306 18.62 4.18 7.36
C TYR A 306 19.29 2.83 7.13
N PRO A 307 20.43 2.78 6.43
CA PRO A 307 21.18 1.53 6.34
C PRO A 307 21.79 1.20 7.71
N ALA A 308 21.68 -0.04 8.15
CA ALA A 308 22.30 -0.50 9.40
C ALA A 308 23.83 -0.34 9.36
N ASP A 309 24.43 -0.48 8.16
CA ASP A 309 25.82 -0.11 7.89
C ASP A 309 25.85 1.22 7.11
N GLY A 310 26.33 2.28 7.75
CA GLY A 310 26.40 3.61 7.14
C GLY A 310 27.22 3.69 5.84
N ALA A 311 28.10 2.73 5.58
CA ALA A 311 28.84 2.61 4.32
C ALA A 311 27.91 2.33 3.13
N LYS A 312 26.73 1.75 3.35
CA LYS A 312 25.73 1.41 2.33
C LYS A 312 24.75 2.55 2.01
N TYR A 313 24.98 3.79 2.44
CA TYR A 313 24.11 4.94 2.12
C TYR A 313 23.95 5.15 0.61
N GLY A 314 25.04 5.03 -0.17
CA GLY A 314 24.98 5.11 -1.62
C GLY A 314 24.13 4.01 -2.26
N ASP A 315 24.28 2.78 -1.76
CA ASP A 315 23.50 1.63 -2.25
C ASP A 315 22.01 1.81 -1.96
N LEU A 316 21.65 2.34 -0.78
CA LEU A 316 20.26 2.63 -0.42
C LEU A 316 19.66 3.71 -1.35
N ARG A 317 20.42 4.78 -1.64
CA ARG A 317 19.97 5.80 -2.60
C ARG A 317 19.67 5.20 -3.96
N ASP A 318 20.62 4.43 -4.51
CA ASP A 318 20.50 3.82 -5.82
C ASP A 318 19.33 2.82 -5.89
N ALA A 319 19.09 2.10 -4.79
CA ALA A 319 17.96 1.19 -4.67
C ALA A 319 16.62 1.95 -4.63
N LEU A 320 16.51 3.02 -3.84
CA LEU A 320 15.31 3.87 -3.79
C LEU A 320 15.02 4.54 -5.13
N GLU A 321 16.03 5.04 -5.83
CA GLU A 321 15.90 5.58 -7.18
C GLU A 321 15.33 4.53 -8.15
N LYS A 322 15.84 3.30 -8.12
CA LYS A 322 15.33 2.20 -8.95
C LYS A 322 13.91 1.79 -8.59
N LEU A 323 13.57 1.72 -7.31
CA LEU A 323 12.20 1.44 -6.89
C LEU A 323 11.23 2.53 -7.34
N GLN A 324 11.61 3.81 -7.21
CA GLN A 324 10.80 4.94 -7.65
C GLN A 324 10.49 4.92 -9.16
N LEU A 325 11.36 4.29 -9.97
CA LEU A 325 11.11 4.11 -11.40
C LEU A 325 9.88 3.21 -11.67
N ASN A 326 9.65 2.25 -10.79
CA ASN A 326 8.58 1.28 -10.90
C ASN A 326 7.38 1.59 -9.99
N ASP A 327 7.56 2.55 -9.08
CA ASP A 327 6.55 2.99 -8.12
C ASP A 327 6.55 4.52 -8.03
N ALA A 328 5.69 5.15 -8.83
CA ALA A 328 5.59 6.61 -8.90
C ALA A 328 5.02 7.26 -7.62
N SER A 329 4.46 6.48 -6.70
CA SER A 329 3.94 6.95 -5.42
C SER A 329 5.04 7.11 -4.36
N LEU A 330 6.15 6.39 -4.49
CA LEU A 330 7.30 6.48 -3.59
C LEU A 330 7.99 7.84 -3.73
N GLN A 331 8.05 8.57 -2.63
CA GLN A 331 8.78 9.84 -2.54
C GLN A 331 9.88 9.69 -1.48
N PHE A 332 11.04 10.27 -1.73
CA PHE A 332 12.11 10.26 -0.74
C PHE A 332 13.01 11.49 -0.86
N GLU A 333 13.55 11.91 0.26
CA GLU A 333 14.51 13.00 0.39
C GLU A 333 15.62 12.61 1.36
N ALA A 334 16.80 13.20 1.20
CA ALA A 334 17.91 12.92 2.10
C ALA A 334 17.61 13.43 3.52
N GLU A 335 17.91 12.60 4.51
CA GLU A 335 17.72 12.92 5.92
C GLU A 335 18.95 12.53 6.73
N THR A 336 19.16 13.21 7.85
CA THR A 336 20.24 12.89 8.79
C THR A 336 19.67 12.75 10.20
N SER A 337 19.99 11.64 10.85
CA SER A 337 19.67 11.39 12.26
C SER A 337 20.96 11.41 13.07
N ILE A 338 20.90 12.00 14.27
CA ILE A 338 22.04 12.00 15.22
C ILE A 338 22.35 10.56 15.67
N ALA A 339 21.31 9.75 15.84
CA ALA A 339 21.45 8.36 16.30
C ALA A 339 21.82 7.38 15.19
N LEU A 340 21.28 7.57 13.96
CA LEU A 340 21.35 6.59 12.87
C LEU A 340 22.26 7.02 11.71
N GLY A 341 22.72 8.29 11.70
CA GLY A 341 23.57 8.84 10.63
C GLY A 341 22.77 9.28 9.40
N PHE A 342 23.31 9.02 8.20
CA PHE A 342 22.69 9.42 6.94
C PHE A 342 21.68 8.39 6.47
N GLY A 343 20.50 8.86 6.02
CA GLY A 343 19.43 8.05 5.50
C GLY A 343 18.50 8.85 4.59
N PHE A 344 17.27 8.37 4.44
CA PHE A 344 16.25 9.02 3.62
C PHE A 344 14.92 9.07 4.35
N ARG A 345 14.26 10.23 4.30
CA ARG A 345 12.86 10.38 4.67
C ARG A 345 12.01 9.95 3.49
N CYS A 346 11.25 8.89 3.65
CA CYS A 346 10.42 8.30 2.61
C CYS A 346 8.95 8.52 2.92
N GLY A 347 8.17 8.81 1.88
CA GLY A 347 6.72 8.95 1.94
C GLY A 347 6.03 7.77 1.25
N PHE A 348 5.01 7.22 1.89
CA PHE A 348 4.28 6.02 1.49
C PHE A 348 2.77 6.27 1.48
N LEU A 349 2.03 5.47 0.72
CA LEU A 349 0.56 5.56 0.65
C LEU A 349 -0.11 5.07 1.95
N GLY A 350 0.49 4.08 2.60
CA GLY A 350 0.04 3.51 3.86
C GLY A 350 1.10 2.59 4.46
N LEU A 351 0.74 1.85 5.52
CA LEU A 351 1.69 0.94 6.18
C LEU A 351 2.04 -0.28 5.33
N LEU A 352 1.08 -0.86 4.66
CA LEU A 352 1.35 -2.01 3.79
C LEU A 352 2.31 -1.63 2.66
N HIS A 353 2.16 -0.43 2.08
CA HIS A 353 3.10 0.09 1.10
C HIS A 353 4.51 0.25 1.70
N LEU A 354 4.64 0.79 2.92
CA LEU A 354 5.92 0.91 3.64
C LEU A 354 6.57 -0.46 3.83
N GLU A 355 5.84 -1.45 4.34
CA GLU A 355 6.35 -2.80 4.58
C GLU A 355 6.85 -3.46 3.29
N ILE A 356 6.10 -3.31 2.19
CA ILE A 356 6.46 -3.87 0.89
C ILE A 356 7.75 -3.23 0.37
N ILE A 357 7.88 -1.91 0.43
CA ILE A 357 9.10 -1.22 -0.01
C ILE A 357 10.29 -1.61 0.86
N GLN A 358 10.11 -1.72 2.18
CA GLN A 358 11.16 -2.19 3.07
C GLN A 358 11.60 -3.61 2.73
N GLU A 359 10.69 -4.56 2.61
CA GLU A 359 11.02 -5.95 2.26
C GLU A 359 11.69 -6.05 0.89
N ARG A 360 11.27 -5.24 -0.10
CA ARG A 360 11.91 -5.19 -1.41
C ARG A 360 13.35 -4.69 -1.32
N LEU A 361 13.61 -3.64 -0.53
CA LEU A 361 14.96 -3.12 -0.29
C LEU A 361 15.85 -4.19 0.38
N GLU A 362 15.31 -4.93 1.34
CA GLU A 362 16.02 -6.00 2.04
C GLU A 362 16.30 -7.20 1.13
N ARG A 363 15.30 -7.68 0.37
CA ARG A 363 15.40 -8.91 -0.43
C ARG A 363 16.03 -8.70 -1.81
N GLU A 364 15.60 -7.66 -2.57
CA GLU A 364 16.06 -7.43 -3.94
C GLU A 364 17.44 -6.74 -3.97
N TYR A 365 17.74 -5.89 -2.97
CA TYR A 365 18.97 -5.10 -2.92
C TYR A 365 19.93 -5.50 -1.80
N ASN A 366 19.57 -6.49 -0.98
CA ASN A 366 20.37 -7.01 0.13
C ASN A 366 20.85 -5.92 1.11
N LEU A 367 19.91 -5.04 1.48
CA LEU A 367 20.13 -3.95 2.41
C LEU A 367 19.54 -4.29 3.77
N ASP A 368 20.34 -4.19 4.83
CA ASP A 368 19.84 -4.22 6.20
C ASP A 368 19.42 -2.80 6.58
N LEU A 369 18.16 -2.62 6.96
CA LEU A 369 17.58 -1.30 7.19
C LEU A 369 17.14 -1.10 8.63
N VAL A 370 17.30 0.12 9.13
CA VAL A 370 16.67 0.61 10.35
C VAL A 370 15.59 1.60 9.94
N THR A 371 14.35 1.33 10.34
CA THR A 371 13.21 2.20 10.06
C THR A 371 12.86 2.99 11.31
N THR A 372 12.60 4.29 11.15
CA THR A 372 12.03 5.10 12.23
C THR A 372 10.53 4.85 12.35
N ALA A 373 9.93 5.34 13.41
CA ALA A 373 8.47 5.27 13.55
C ALA A 373 7.77 5.98 12.38
N PRO A 374 6.76 5.37 11.76
CA PRO A 374 5.92 6.05 10.81
C PRO A 374 5.23 7.27 11.44
N SER A 375 5.10 8.34 10.70
CA SER A 375 4.38 9.55 11.12
C SER A 375 3.53 10.08 9.97
N VAL A 376 2.52 10.85 10.31
CA VAL A 376 1.70 11.60 9.33
C VAL A 376 2.29 12.99 9.11
N ILE A 377 1.79 13.73 8.13
CA ILE A 377 2.09 15.15 7.98
C ILE A 377 1.23 15.92 8.98
N TYR A 378 1.86 16.74 9.81
CA TYR A 378 1.19 17.71 10.67
C TYR A 378 1.36 19.10 10.08
N LYS A 379 0.35 19.95 10.20
CA LYS A 379 0.48 21.37 9.90
C LYS A 379 0.76 22.11 11.20
N VAL A 380 1.87 22.84 11.23
CA VAL A 380 2.28 23.64 12.37
C VAL A 380 2.14 25.12 12.00
N TYR A 381 1.24 25.80 12.67
CA TYR A 381 1.02 27.24 12.53
C TYR A 381 1.91 27.97 13.52
N LYS A 382 2.78 28.82 12.99
CA LYS A 382 3.68 29.63 13.82
C LYS A 382 3.06 30.96 14.19
N THR A 383 3.49 31.51 15.33
CA THR A 383 3.09 32.83 15.82
C THR A 383 3.43 33.98 14.87
N ASN A 384 4.36 33.77 13.93
CA ASN A 384 4.71 34.75 12.89
C ASN A 384 3.81 34.67 11.64
N GLY A 385 2.84 33.74 11.62
CA GLY A 385 1.91 33.49 10.51
C GLY A 385 2.39 32.48 9.47
N ASP A 386 3.59 31.91 9.60
CA ASP A 386 4.06 30.84 8.71
C ASP A 386 3.37 29.52 9.03
N VAL A 387 3.09 28.72 7.99
CA VAL A 387 2.58 27.36 8.13
C VAL A 387 3.64 26.38 7.63
N ILE A 388 3.99 25.41 8.46
CA ILE A 388 5.01 24.40 8.15
C ILE A 388 4.33 23.03 8.08
N GLU A 389 4.59 22.26 7.02
CA GLU A 389 4.27 20.85 6.95
C GLU A 389 5.38 20.04 7.64
N LEU A 390 5.03 19.39 8.74
CA LEU A 390 5.96 18.64 9.58
C LEU A 390 5.82 17.14 9.30
N THR A 391 6.81 16.56 8.65
CA THR A 391 6.91 15.13 8.37
C THR A 391 7.80 14.39 9.37
N ASN A 392 8.78 15.09 9.96
CA ASN A 392 9.72 14.53 10.95
C ASN A 392 9.52 15.19 12.31
N PRO A 393 9.16 14.43 13.36
CA PRO A 393 8.98 14.97 14.71
C PRO A 393 10.20 15.74 15.27
N SER A 394 11.41 15.39 14.82
CA SER A 394 12.64 16.05 15.27
C SER A 394 12.75 17.50 14.80
N ASN A 395 12.04 17.86 13.73
CA ASN A 395 12.02 19.21 13.16
C ASN A 395 10.93 20.11 13.75
N LEU A 396 10.24 19.68 14.82
CA LEU A 396 9.22 20.49 15.47
C LEU A 396 9.87 21.79 16.00
N PRO A 397 9.33 22.97 15.65
CA PRO A 397 9.78 24.26 16.20
C PRO A 397 9.68 24.32 17.73
N ASP A 398 10.34 25.31 18.32
CA ASP A 398 10.20 25.55 19.76
C ASP A 398 8.71 25.84 20.13
N PRO A 399 8.20 25.27 21.22
CA PRO A 399 6.81 25.48 21.62
C PRO A 399 6.38 26.95 21.73
N SER A 400 7.32 27.86 21.98
CA SER A 400 7.05 29.31 22.02
C SER A 400 6.78 29.95 20.65
N GLU A 401 7.19 29.28 19.57
CA GLU A 401 6.95 29.72 18.20
C GLU A 401 5.66 29.12 17.60
N ILE A 402 5.03 28.18 18.29
CA ILE A 402 3.84 27.46 17.79
C ILE A 402 2.58 28.15 18.33
N GLU A 403 1.70 28.55 17.42
CA GLU A 403 0.36 29.02 17.74
C GLU A 403 -0.59 27.84 17.99
N HIS A 404 -0.69 26.93 17.02
CA HIS A 404 -1.42 25.68 17.11
C HIS A 404 -0.90 24.65 16.10
N MET A 405 -1.33 23.41 16.26
CA MET A 405 -1.02 22.33 15.33
C MET A 405 -2.30 21.66 14.86
N GLU A 406 -2.30 21.22 13.61
CA GLU A 406 -3.38 20.45 13.02
C GLU A 406 -2.90 19.06 12.62
N GLU A 407 -3.77 18.08 12.80
CA GLU A 407 -3.57 16.70 12.37
C GLU A 407 -4.52 16.30 11.24
N PRO A 408 -4.10 15.39 10.33
CA PRO A 408 -4.95 14.90 9.25
C PRO A 408 -6.06 14.02 9.80
N ILE A 409 -7.30 14.29 9.38
CA ILE A 409 -8.49 13.50 9.71
C ILE A 409 -8.94 12.74 8.47
N VAL A 410 -9.37 11.51 8.66
CA VAL A 410 -9.96 10.67 7.63
C VAL A 410 -11.42 10.41 7.90
N SER A 411 -12.21 10.31 6.83
CA SER A 411 -13.54 9.73 6.85
C SER A 411 -13.40 8.22 6.71
N ALA A 412 -13.87 7.48 7.69
CA ALA A 412 -13.72 6.03 7.79
C ALA A 412 -15.06 5.33 7.68
N GLU A 413 -15.12 4.29 6.86
CA GLU A 413 -16.24 3.39 6.71
C GLU A 413 -15.86 1.98 7.19
N ILE A 414 -16.60 1.47 8.18
CA ILE A 414 -16.35 0.16 8.79
C ILE A 414 -17.59 -0.68 8.62
N MET A 415 -17.50 -1.72 7.80
CA MET A 415 -18.56 -2.70 7.68
C MET A 415 -18.30 -3.86 8.63
N VAL A 416 -19.31 -4.22 9.43
CA VAL A 416 -19.18 -5.25 10.46
C VAL A 416 -20.51 -5.95 10.70
N THR A 417 -20.46 -7.20 11.17
CA THR A 417 -21.68 -7.89 11.62
C THR A 417 -22.22 -7.27 12.92
N THR A 418 -23.54 -7.27 13.06
CA THR A 418 -24.25 -6.60 14.17
C THR A 418 -23.77 -7.03 15.57
N ASP A 419 -23.29 -8.27 15.71
CA ASP A 419 -22.76 -8.81 16.97
C ASP A 419 -21.52 -8.07 17.48
N TYR A 420 -20.71 -7.49 16.58
CA TYR A 420 -19.45 -6.82 16.92
C TYR A 420 -19.52 -5.29 16.87
N VAL A 421 -20.67 -4.70 16.52
CA VAL A 421 -20.85 -3.23 16.45
C VAL A 421 -20.35 -2.54 17.72
N GLY A 422 -20.76 -3.03 18.89
CA GLY A 422 -20.34 -2.43 20.17
C GLY A 422 -18.83 -2.49 20.42
N ALA A 423 -18.18 -3.60 20.05
CA ALA A 423 -16.72 -3.75 20.19
C ALA A 423 -15.95 -2.80 19.27
N ILE A 424 -16.45 -2.60 18.04
CA ILE A 424 -15.84 -1.71 17.06
C ILE A 424 -16.09 -0.24 17.43
N MET A 425 -17.28 0.12 17.91
CA MET A 425 -17.54 1.47 18.43
C MET A 425 -16.60 1.81 19.59
N THR A 426 -16.35 0.86 20.50
CA THR A 426 -15.39 1.04 21.59
C THR A 426 -13.98 1.27 21.05
N LEU A 427 -13.53 0.48 20.07
CA LEU A 427 -12.23 0.66 19.43
C LEU A 427 -12.10 2.06 18.81
N CYS A 428 -13.08 2.50 18.03
CA CYS A 428 -13.04 3.84 17.42
C CYS A 428 -13.00 4.96 18.47
N GLN A 429 -13.72 4.79 19.58
CA GLN A 429 -13.68 5.76 20.68
C GLN A 429 -12.32 5.80 21.38
N GLU A 430 -11.68 4.65 21.60
CA GLU A 430 -10.30 4.57 22.13
C GLU A 430 -9.30 5.27 21.21
N ARG A 431 -9.56 5.29 19.89
CA ARG A 431 -8.77 5.95 18.85
C ARG A 431 -9.24 7.39 18.54
N ARG A 432 -9.92 8.03 19.44
CA ARG A 432 -10.42 9.43 19.33
C ARG A 432 -11.39 9.63 18.16
N GLY A 433 -12.05 8.57 17.70
CA GLY A 433 -12.99 8.65 16.59
C GLY A 433 -14.26 9.43 16.95
N VAL A 434 -14.70 10.28 16.03
CA VAL A 434 -15.96 11.00 16.08
C VAL A 434 -17.01 10.18 15.32
N TYR A 435 -18.02 9.72 16.04
CA TYR A 435 -19.11 8.94 15.45
C TYR A 435 -20.00 9.82 14.57
N LEU A 436 -20.20 9.42 13.30
CA LEU A 436 -21.07 10.12 12.36
C LEU A 436 -22.41 9.43 12.18
N GLY A 437 -22.44 8.10 12.19
CA GLY A 437 -23.67 7.36 11.99
C GLY A 437 -23.46 5.87 11.86
N ILE A 438 -24.58 5.14 11.91
CA ILE A 438 -24.66 3.72 11.63
C ILE A 438 -25.80 3.47 10.66
N GLU A 439 -25.55 2.68 9.66
CA GLU A 439 -26.55 2.23 8.68
C GLU A 439 -26.60 0.71 8.71
N TYR A 440 -27.78 0.17 8.95
CA TYR A 440 -27.99 -1.29 8.94
C TYR A 440 -28.34 -1.70 7.51
N MET A 441 -27.40 -2.39 6.86
CA MET A 441 -27.54 -2.84 5.48
C MET A 441 -28.51 -4.04 5.40
N GLU A 442 -28.47 -4.89 6.43
CA GLU A 442 -29.34 -6.05 6.64
C GLU A 442 -29.54 -6.29 8.15
N GLN A 443 -30.28 -7.33 8.52
CA GLN A 443 -30.45 -7.72 9.93
C GLN A 443 -29.14 -8.13 10.61
N THR A 444 -28.15 -8.54 9.83
CA THR A 444 -26.87 -9.09 10.31
C THR A 444 -25.67 -8.20 10.10
N ARG A 445 -25.78 -7.10 9.32
CA ARG A 445 -24.66 -6.23 8.96
C ARG A 445 -24.96 -4.76 9.18
N ALA A 446 -23.92 -4.03 9.59
CA ALA A 446 -23.97 -2.60 9.82
C ALA A 446 -22.74 -1.91 9.20
N LEU A 447 -22.95 -0.75 8.61
CA LEU A 447 -21.95 0.19 8.16
C LEU A 447 -21.82 1.31 9.18
N LEU A 448 -20.68 1.40 9.83
CA LEU A 448 -20.31 2.46 10.77
C LEU A 448 -19.53 3.53 10.05
N ARG A 449 -19.88 4.80 10.25
CA ARG A 449 -19.15 5.94 9.73
C ARG A 449 -18.54 6.74 10.86
N TYR A 450 -17.24 6.99 10.75
CA TYR A 450 -16.45 7.72 11.73
C TYR A 450 -15.53 8.74 11.06
N GLU A 451 -15.17 9.76 11.79
CA GLU A 451 -13.98 10.57 11.51
C GLU A 451 -12.90 10.17 12.50
N LEU A 452 -11.73 9.82 11.99
CA LEU A 452 -10.61 9.33 12.78
C LEU A 452 -9.35 10.12 12.46
N PRO A 453 -8.51 10.46 13.45
CA PRO A 453 -7.19 10.99 13.18
C PRO A 453 -6.34 9.92 12.46
N LEU A 454 -5.72 10.28 11.33
CA LEU A 454 -4.93 9.36 10.55
C LEU A 454 -3.82 8.68 11.38
N ASN A 455 -3.19 9.43 12.28
CA ASN A 455 -2.14 8.91 13.16
C ASN A 455 -2.62 7.80 14.11
N GLU A 456 -3.90 7.71 14.42
CA GLU A 456 -4.45 6.66 15.29
C GLU A 456 -4.79 5.36 14.54
N ILE A 457 -4.82 5.40 13.21
CA ILE A 457 -5.12 4.24 12.39
C ILE A 457 -3.89 3.61 11.71
N ILE A 458 -2.79 4.36 11.58
CA ILE A 458 -1.59 3.89 10.87
C ILE A 458 -0.75 2.86 11.63
N TYR A 459 -1.03 2.57 12.88
CA TYR A 459 -0.24 1.58 13.63
C TYR A 459 -0.92 0.21 13.66
N ASP A 460 -1.72 -0.04 14.65
CA ASP A 460 -2.30 -1.35 14.99
C ASP A 460 -3.83 -1.41 14.85
N PHE A 461 -4.45 -0.34 14.33
CA PHE A 461 -5.90 -0.24 14.24
C PHE A 461 -6.52 -1.36 13.41
N PHE A 462 -5.92 -1.71 12.28
CA PHE A 462 -6.43 -2.76 11.39
C PHE A 462 -6.37 -4.14 12.04
N ASP A 463 -5.28 -4.43 12.76
CA ASP A 463 -5.12 -5.69 13.50
C ASP A 463 -6.10 -5.76 14.68
N ALA A 464 -6.27 -4.66 15.41
CA ALA A 464 -7.24 -4.54 16.48
C ALA A 464 -8.69 -4.69 15.97
N LEU A 465 -8.99 -4.11 14.80
CA LEU A 465 -10.28 -4.24 14.13
C LEU A 465 -10.59 -5.70 13.80
N LYS A 466 -9.66 -6.40 13.15
CA LYS A 466 -9.79 -7.82 12.82
C LYS A 466 -9.92 -8.69 14.06
N SER A 467 -9.08 -8.45 15.07
CA SER A 467 -9.11 -9.21 16.31
C SER A 467 -10.44 -9.07 17.05
N ARG A 468 -10.94 -7.82 17.23
CA ARG A 468 -12.20 -7.53 17.94
C ARG A 468 -13.46 -7.98 17.19
N SER A 469 -13.37 -8.11 15.86
CA SER A 469 -14.46 -8.59 15.02
C SER A 469 -14.33 -10.06 14.62
N LYS A 470 -13.30 -10.78 15.08
CA LYS A 470 -12.95 -12.14 14.64
C LYS A 470 -12.80 -12.26 13.12
N GLY A 471 -12.31 -11.20 12.47
CA GLY A 471 -12.11 -11.14 11.03
C GLY A 471 -13.34 -10.72 10.22
N TYR A 472 -14.47 -10.39 10.86
CA TYR A 472 -15.70 -10.00 10.17
C TYR A 472 -15.83 -8.51 9.88
N ALA A 473 -14.88 -7.67 10.30
CA ALA A 473 -14.91 -6.26 9.98
C ALA A 473 -13.99 -5.96 8.81
N SER A 474 -14.51 -5.18 7.86
CA SER A 474 -13.73 -4.55 6.80
C SER A 474 -13.70 -3.04 7.02
N PHE A 475 -12.64 -2.40 6.51
CA PHE A 475 -12.32 -1.01 6.77
C PHE A 475 -11.83 -0.33 5.49
N ASP A 476 -12.40 0.82 5.20
CA ASP A 476 -11.93 1.73 4.17
C ASP A 476 -11.91 3.16 4.70
N TYR A 477 -11.06 4.02 4.13
CA TYR A 477 -10.96 5.40 4.57
C TYR A 477 -10.47 6.33 3.47
N GLU A 478 -10.89 7.59 3.55
CA GLU A 478 -10.46 8.65 2.67
C GLU A 478 -9.99 9.86 3.47
N MET A 479 -8.99 10.57 2.95
CA MET A 479 -8.55 11.84 3.54
C MET A 479 -9.69 12.86 3.46
N LYS A 480 -10.03 13.44 4.62
CA LYS A 480 -11.03 14.51 4.71
C LYS A 480 -10.34 15.89 4.70
N ASP A 481 -9.77 16.29 5.84
CA ASP A 481 -9.14 17.59 6.03
C ASP A 481 -8.20 17.56 7.24
N TYR A 482 -7.63 18.70 7.59
CA TYR A 482 -6.84 18.89 8.79
C TYR A 482 -7.67 19.57 9.87
N GLU A 483 -7.54 19.12 11.12
CA GLU A 483 -8.23 19.71 12.26
C GLU A 483 -7.24 20.07 13.39
N PRO A 484 -7.47 21.22 14.10
CA PRO A 484 -6.66 21.58 15.24
C PRO A 484 -6.72 20.53 16.34
N SER A 485 -5.56 20.17 16.89
CA SER A 485 -5.45 19.17 17.94
C SER A 485 -4.38 19.51 18.97
N SER A 486 -4.58 19.02 20.19
CA SER A 486 -3.63 19.18 21.30
C SER A 486 -2.48 18.20 21.20
N LEU A 487 -1.56 18.45 20.28
CA LEU A 487 -0.44 17.58 19.96
C LEU A 487 0.80 17.96 20.79
N VAL A 488 1.56 16.94 21.17
CA VAL A 488 2.82 17.09 21.90
C VAL A 488 3.90 16.20 21.28
N LYS A 489 5.15 16.67 21.37
CA LYS A 489 6.30 15.83 21.01
C LYS A 489 6.68 14.97 22.19
N LEU A 490 6.68 13.65 21.99
CA LEU A 490 7.15 12.66 22.93
C LEU A 490 8.55 12.21 22.51
N ASP A 491 9.56 12.47 23.32
CA ASP A 491 10.94 12.05 23.11
C ASP A 491 11.26 10.84 23.99
N ILE A 492 11.90 9.84 23.40
CA ILE A 492 12.44 8.70 24.15
C ILE A 492 13.92 8.93 24.43
N LEU A 493 14.29 8.89 25.70
CA LEU A 493 15.67 9.00 26.13
C LEU A 493 16.17 7.64 26.59
N ILE A 494 17.27 7.20 26.01
CA ILE A 494 17.98 5.97 26.41
C ILE A 494 19.31 6.38 27.02
N ASN A 495 19.56 5.94 28.23
CA ASN A 495 20.73 6.36 29.02
C ASN A 495 20.86 7.89 29.17
N LYS A 496 19.72 8.60 29.24
CA LYS A 496 19.58 10.06 29.31
C LYS A 496 19.90 10.82 28.02
N GLU A 497 20.19 10.14 26.93
CA GLU A 497 20.37 10.73 25.60
C GLU A 497 19.08 10.56 24.79
N SER A 498 18.62 11.63 24.16
CA SER A 498 17.45 11.58 23.29
C SER A 498 17.78 10.83 22.01
N VAL A 499 16.90 9.88 21.64
CA VAL A 499 17.00 9.13 20.39
C VAL A 499 15.99 9.74 19.42
N ASP A 500 16.46 10.55 18.50
CA ASP A 500 15.62 11.27 17.52
C ASP A 500 14.77 10.35 16.64
N ALA A 501 15.29 9.18 16.33
CA ALA A 501 14.57 8.13 15.60
C ALA A 501 13.37 7.53 16.36
N LEU A 502 13.28 7.76 17.67
CA LEU A 502 12.19 7.35 18.57
C LEU A 502 11.41 8.56 19.11
N SER A 503 11.38 9.66 18.37
CA SER A 503 10.54 10.82 18.68
C SER A 503 9.20 10.70 17.94
N PHE A 504 8.11 11.03 18.65
CA PHE A 504 6.74 10.92 18.14
C PHE A 504 5.97 12.24 18.37
N ILE A 505 5.05 12.54 17.46
CA ILE A 505 3.99 13.52 17.73
C ILE A 505 2.72 12.75 18.03
N ILE A 506 2.17 12.99 19.20
CA ILE A 506 0.98 12.30 19.71
C ILE A 506 0.04 13.26 20.41
N HIS A 507 -1.20 12.85 20.57
CA HIS A 507 -2.18 13.63 21.33
C HIS A 507 -1.79 13.70 22.82
N GLY A 508 -1.87 14.89 23.41
CA GLY A 508 -1.44 15.13 24.81
C GLY A 508 -2.17 14.26 25.84
N GLY A 509 -3.44 13.93 25.59
CA GLY A 509 -4.25 13.08 26.46
C GLY A 509 -3.77 11.63 26.54
N THR A 510 -3.18 11.10 25.47
CA THR A 510 -2.70 9.70 25.40
C THR A 510 -1.21 9.56 25.66
N ALA A 511 -0.50 10.70 25.79
CA ALA A 511 0.96 10.74 25.86
C ALA A 511 1.56 9.93 27.03
N PHE A 512 0.94 9.98 28.21
CA PHE A 512 1.42 9.24 29.39
C PHE A 512 1.33 7.73 29.20
N GLU A 513 0.19 7.24 28.74
CA GLU A 513 -0.04 5.82 28.56
C GLU A 513 0.84 5.25 27.46
N ARG A 514 0.90 5.92 26.29
CA ARG A 514 1.80 5.54 25.19
C ARG A 514 3.27 5.58 25.60
N GLY A 515 3.73 6.64 26.24
CA GLY A 515 5.10 6.76 26.72
C GLY A 515 5.48 5.65 27.70
N ARG A 516 4.56 5.24 28.57
CA ARG A 516 4.75 4.12 29.48
C ARG A 516 4.89 2.79 28.74
N LYS A 517 3.94 2.45 27.87
CA LYS A 517 3.97 1.23 27.05
C LYS A 517 5.27 1.14 26.20
N MET A 518 5.67 2.26 25.58
CA MET A 518 6.92 2.33 24.82
C MET A 518 8.15 2.03 25.68
N CYS A 519 8.24 2.59 26.89
CA CYS A 519 9.33 2.31 27.81
C CYS A 519 9.35 0.84 28.24
N GLU A 520 8.20 0.24 28.49
CA GLU A 520 8.04 -1.17 28.84
C GLU A 520 8.52 -2.10 27.70
N LYS A 521 8.06 -1.87 26.46
CA LYS A 521 8.49 -2.64 25.26
C LYS A 521 10.00 -2.49 25.00
N LEU A 522 10.52 -1.27 25.04
CA LEU A 522 11.96 -1.04 24.86
C LEU A 522 12.81 -1.74 25.92
N LYS A 523 12.33 -1.81 27.17
CA LYS A 523 13.01 -2.55 28.24
C LYS A 523 13.09 -4.05 27.96
N GLU A 524 12.13 -4.63 27.28
CA GLU A 524 12.12 -6.04 26.88
C GLU A 524 13.09 -6.32 25.75
N GLU A 525 13.14 -5.44 24.74
CA GLU A 525 13.93 -5.61 23.53
C GLU A 525 15.41 -5.22 23.69
N ILE A 526 15.71 -4.22 24.53
CA ILE A 526 17.09 -3.78 24.74
C ILE A 526 17.85 -4.81 25.62
N PRO A 527 18.92 -5.41 25.12
CA PRO A 527 19.65 -6.44 25.86
C PRO A 527 20.34 -5.84 27.10
N ARG A 528 20.38 -6.64 28.19
CA ARG A 528 21.07 -6.26 29.40
C ARG A 528 22.56 -6.07 29.13
N GLN A 529 23.09 -4.93 29.54
CA GLN A 529 24.51 -4.63 29.48
C GLN A 529 25.16 -4.68 30.87
N LEU A 530 26.43 -4.35 30.95
CA LEU A 530 27.17 -4.37 32.23
C LEU A 530 26.83 -3.21 33.17
N PHE A 531 26.01 -2.29 32.72
CA PHE A 531 25.49 -1.14 33.45
C PHE A 531 23.95 -1.04 33.33
N GLU A 532 23.32 -0.27 34.18
CA GLU A 532 21.87 -0.02 34.11
C GLU A 532 21.56 0.99 33.03
N ILE A 533 20.55 0.71 32.20
CA ILE A 533 20.11 1.58 31.11
C ILE A 533 18.74 2.15 31.52
N PRO A 534 18.65 3.42 31.92
CA PRO A 534 17.37 4.08 32.10
C PRO A 534 16.76 4.39 30.73
N ILE A 535 15.49 4.05 30.56
CA ILE A 535 14.66 4.38 29.41
C ILE A 535 13.60 5.34 29.92
N GLN A 536 13.46 6.50 29.29
CA GLN A 536 12.57 7.56 29.77
C GLN A 536 11.76 8.11 28.59
N ALA A 537 10.47 8.34 28.81
CA ALA A 537 9.63 9.10 27.89
C ALA A 537 9.44 10.51 28.46
N ALA A 538 9.68 11.53 27.66
CA ALA A 538 9.63 12.92 28.08
C ALA A 538 8.86 13.79 27.08
N ILE A 539 8.19 14.82 27.61
CA ILE A 539 7.59 15.92 26.84
C ILE A 539 8.38 17.18 27.21
N GLY A 540 9.17 17.67 26.24
CA GLY A 540 10.14 18.73 26.52
C GLY A 540 11.13 18.30 27.61
N THR A 541 11.19 19.03 28.71
CA THR A 541 12.06 18.73 29.86
C THR A 541 11.43 17.78 30.89
N LYS A 542 10.12 17.52 30.80
CA LYS A 542 9.39 16.73 31.79
C LYS A 542 9.36 15.25 31.43
N VAL A 543 10.01 14.44 32.25
CA VAL A 543 9.91 12.98 32.16
C VAL A 543 8.53 12.54 32.67
N ILE A 544 7.78 11.83 31.82
CA ILE A 544 6.42 11.34 32.12
C ILE A 544 6.38 9.85 32.44
N ALA A 545 7.29 9.06 31.88
CA ALA A 545 7.41 7.63 32.18
C ALA A 545 8.88 7.22 32.24
N ARG A 546 9.18 6.16 33.00
CA ARG A 546 10.54 5.66 33.16
C ARG A 546 10.54 4.16 33.43
N GLU A 547 11.38 3.45 32.71
CA GLU A 547 11.75 2.06 32.94
C GLU A 547 13.28 1.91 33.01
N THR A 548 13.77 0.77 33.48
CA THR A 548 15.21 0.54 33.60
C THR A 548 15.56 -0.91 33.24
N VAL A 549 16.45 -1.06 32.25
CA VAL A 549 17.08 -2.36 31.96
C VAL A 549 18.16 -2.62 32.98
N LYS A 550 17.98 -3.66 33.80
CA LYS A 550 18.91 -3.99 34.87
C LYS A 550 20.26 -4.48 34.32
N ALA A 551 21.34 -4.05 34.93
CA ALA A 551 22.67 -4.51 34.57
C ALA A 551 22.83 -6.03 34.68
N MET A 552 23.62 -6.60 33.77
CA MET A 552 24.03 -7.99 33.83
C MET A 552 24.93 -8.18 35.05
N ARG A 553 24.56 -9.07 35.98
CA ARG A 553 25.40 -9.43 37.11
C ARG A 553 26.31 -10.59 36.67
N LYS A 554 27.61 -10.35 36.55
CA LYS A 554 28.58 -11.46 36.61
C LYS A 554 28.64 -11.95 38.03
N ASP A 555 28.45 -13.25 38.23
CA ASP A 555 28.70 -13.86 39.52
C ASP A 555 30.23 -13.89 39.76
N VAL A 556 30.75 -12.80 40.31
CA VAL A 556 32.18 -12.66 40.64
C VAL A 556 32.54 -13.47 41.88
N LEU A 557 31.56 -14.05 42.58
CA LEU A 557 31.74 -14.82 43.80
C LEU A 557 31.78 -16.32 43.53
N ALA A 558 31.38 -16.79 42.32
CA ALA A 558 31.38 -18.22 41.96
C ALA A 558 32.74 -18.93 42.12
N LYS A 559 33.85 -18.18 42.03
CA LYS A 559 35.21 -18.68 42.20
C LYS A 559 35.77 -18.50 43.62
N CYS A 560 34.97 -17.99 44.56
CA CYS A 560 35.39 -17.78 45.94
C CYS A 560 34.97 -19.00 46.81
N TYR A 561 35.80 -20.01 46.86
CA TYR A 561 35.65 -21.09 47.80
C TYR A 561 36.14 -20.64 49.19
N GLY A 562 35.25 -20.69 50.20
CA GLY A 562 35.57 -20.38 51.61
C GLY A 562 35.09 -18.98 52.08
N GLY A 563 35.06 -18.80 53.39
CA GLY A 563 34.39 -17.69 54.06
C GLY A 563 35.10 -16.33 54.07
N ASP A 564 35.99 -16.00 53.14
CA ASP A 564 36.69 -14.71 53.09
C ASP A 564 35.76 -13.59 52.65
N ILE A 565 35.10 -12.98 53.65
CA ILE A 565 34.15 -11.88 53.52
C ILE A 565 34.83 -10.62 52.94
N SER A 566 36.09 -10.37 53.28
CA SER A 566 36.86 -9.21 52.85
C SER A 566 37.13 -9.26 51.33
N ARG A 567 37.47 -10.42 50.80
CA ARG A 567 37.70 -10.66 49.37
C ARG A 567 36.40 -10.56 48.59
N LYS A 568 35.30 -11.10 49.11
CA LYS A 568 33.96 -10.98 48.52
C LYS A 568 33.54 -9.53 48.42
N ARG A 569 33.75 -8.74 49.48
CA ARG A 569 33.42 -7.31 49.53
C ARG A 569 34.25 -6.50 48.53
N LYS A 570 35.55 -6.74 48.44
CA LYS A 570 36.46 -6.09 47.47
C LYS A 570 36.10 -6.39 46.02
N LEU A 571 35.69 -7.62 45.71
CA LEU A 571 35.24 -8.01 44.35
C LEU A 571 33.92 -7.36 43.97
N LEU A 572 32.99 -7.23 44.93
CA LEU A 572 31.72 -6.51 44.71
C LEU A 572 31.91 -4.99 44.55
N GLU A 573 32.86 -4.39 45.29
CA GLU A 573 33.24 -2.99 45.18
C GLU A 573 33.89 -2.71 43.82
N LYS A 574 34.85 -3.54 43.36
CA LYS A 574 35.43 -3.44 42.01
C LYS A 574 34.37 -3.62 40.89
N GLN A 575 33.38 -4.47 41.10
CA GLN A 575 32.30 -4.65 40.16
C GLN A 575 31.41 -3.40 40.10
N LYS A 576 31.15 -2.73 41.24
CA LYS A 576 30.42 -1.45 41.31
C LYS A 576 31.19 -0.32 40.66
N GLU A 577 32.51 -0.21 40.86
CA GLU A 577 33.36 0.78 40.20
C GLU A 577 33.41 0.55 38.68
N GLY A 578 33.58 -0.70 38.23
CA GLY A 578 33.52 -1.04 36.81
C GLY A 578 32.17 -0.72 36.16
N LYS A 579 31.09 -0.82 36.92
CA LYS A 579 29.76 -0.38 36.45
C LYS A 579 29.67 1.15 36.27
N ARG A 580 30.23 1.94 37.21
CA ARG A 580 30.25 3.39 37.11
C ARG A 580 31.08 3.89 35.93
N MET A 581 32.24 3.28 35.69
CA MET A 581 33.12 3.64 34.56
C MET A 581 32.53 3.32 33.20
N ARG A 582 31.60 2.37 33.08
CA ARG A 582 30.97 1.95 31.83
C ARG A 582 29.63 2.65 31.55
N GLN A 583 29.18 3.54 32.41
CA GLN A 583 27.97 4.36 32.21
C GLN A 583 28.13 5.42 31.09
N VAL A 584 29.33 5.62 30.56
CA VAL A 584 29.67 6.62 29.52
C VAL A 584 29.68 6.00 28.10
N GLY A 585 29.43 4.69 27.97
CA GLY A 585 29.39 4.03 26.66
C GLY A 585 28.04 4.20 25.95
N ASN A 586 28.07 4.33 24.62
CA ASN A 586 26.88 4.28 23.79
C ASN A 586 26.15 2.94 23.98
N VAL A 587 24.82 3.02 24.11
CA VAL A 587 23.95 1.85 24.18
C VAL A 587 23.64 1.41 22.76
N GLU A 588 23.98 0.16 22.41
CA GLU A 588 23.53 -0.43 21.15
C GLU A 588 22.07 -0.80 21.24
N ILE A 589 21.26 -0.20 20.37
CA ILE A 589 19.82 -0.43 20.27
C ILE A 589 19.60 -1.39 19.09
N PRO A 590 19.08 -2.61 19.33
CA PRO A 590 18.81 -3.53 18.25
C PRO A 590 17.69 -3.00 17.34
N GLN A 591 17.75 -3.29 16.03
CA GLN A 591 16.75 -2.89 15.04
C GLN A 591 15.33 -3.27 15.50
N LYS A 592 15.17 -4.45 16.08
CA LYS A 592 13.89 -4.93 16.61
C LYS A 592 13.25 -3.99 17.63
N ALA A 593 14.05 -3.24 18.42
CA ALA A 593 13.56 -2.29 19.40
C ALA A 593 12.87 -1.09 18.75
N PHE A 594 13.29 -0.64 17.55
CA PHE A 594 12.62 0.42 16.81
C PHE A 594 11.26 -0.03 16.29
N MET A 595 11.13 -1.29 15.89
CA MET A 595 9.87 -1.86 15.41
C MET A 595 8.90 -2.21 16.53
N SER A 596 9.39 -2.61 17.71
CA SER A 596 8.56 -3.02 18.84
C SER A 596 7.70 -1.89 19.42
N VAL A 597 8.17 -0.65 19.34
CA VAL A 597 7.40 0.53 19.80
C VAL A 597 6.23 0.89 18.87
N LEU A 598 6.14 0.29 17.69
CA LEU A 598 5.05 0.50 16.74
C LEU A 598 3.85 -0.41 17.02
N LYS A 599 4.08 -1.57 17.66
CA LYS A 599 3.06 -2.56 18.01
C LYS A 599 2.86 -2.57 19.53
N LEU A 600 2.13 -1.58 20.02
CA LEU A 600 1.93 -1.40 21.48
C LEU A 600 0.80 -2.24 22.07
N ASP A 601 -0.14 -2.72 21.25
CA ASP A 601 -1.37 -3.37 21.70
C ASP A 601 -1.40 -4.90 21.41
N ASP A 602 -0.23 -5.53 21.15
CA ASP A 602 -0.09 -6.99 20.99
C ASP A 602 -0.18 -7.74 22.34
N GLU A 603 -1.27 -7.56 23.12
CA GLU A 603 -1.68 -8.45 24.22
C GLU A 603 -3.19 -8.74 24.21
#